data_66168dc9cb9b38e93930e3acf4b92efd
#
_entry.id   66168dc9cb9b38e93930e3acf4b92efd
#
_cell.length_a   1.000
_cell.length_b   1.000
_cell.length_c   1.000
_cell.angle_alpha   90.00
_cell.angle_beta   90.00
_cell.angle_gamma   90.00
#
_symmetry.space_group_name_H-M   'P 1'
#
loop_
_entity.id
_entity.type
_entity.pdbx_description
1 polymer ?
#
loop_
_entity_poly.entity_id
_entity_poly.type
_entity_poly.pdbx_seq_one_letter_code
_entity_poly.pdbx_strand_id
1 'polypeptide(L)'
;MSAPGYLDTRLDNLSDALATEEKIIQSEFPFWQFDREILEHNRQHILALLLPQRSVLAYFQGIGDGNLKLKMGSAQPLPVIPTALVVDTMRVEISGTHVLPGRSKPGLPTYRTVDIALPAHIEWVDAMASNLRLEFRLPGSDEKRLERVFPWLHEILHAHPRSLGLDPKPLADYDFIHIDEEHRTITLKTGAWTLDGSLTIPPGYDVIGEPGMILTMGDSAKILSRSALQLIGTESQPIVFVSKDQSGQGLFVADTGLESKLEHVEFRRLANPSHGSLALTGAVTFYQAPVTITHCRFVEMSCEDALNIVRSPFAIAHIQFADNAGDALDIDFSEGSIRWGTFLRSGNDGIDVSGTTIDITDVVMKDIGDKGLSAGENSRVTLSRTAIHRSSIALARKDLSHVTVSNLVVRNCRIGFAAFAKKPEFGPARITATELDMEDVDIPYLIEDRSTLSVDGHLHIADRERLRETLYGVKDETD
;
A
#
# COMPACT_ATOMS: atom_id res chain seq x y z
N MET A 1 -27.25 17.77 -4.85
CA MET A 1 -26.07 18.66 -4.69
C MET A 1 -25.04 18.48 -5.79
N SER A 2 -24.77 17.25 -6.26
CA SER A 2 -23.77 17.00 -7.31
C SER A 2 -24.18 17.39 -8.73
N ALA A 3 -25.49 17.55 -9.00
CA ALA A 3 -25.95 17.97 -10.34
C ALA A 3 -25.54 19.42 -10.65
N PRO A 4 -25.01 19.70 -11.85
CA PRO A 4 -24.74 21.06 -12.29
C PRO A 4 -25.98 21.95 -12.17
N GLY A 5 -25.82 23.17 -11.69
CA GLY A 5 -26.93 24.11 -11.50
C GLY A 5 -27.93 23.78 -10.38
N TYR A 6 -27.70 22.73 -9.58
CA TYR A 6 -28.60 22.36 -8.48
C TYR A 6 -28.79 23.50 -7.47
N LEU A 7 -27.67 24.13 -7.06
CA LEU A 7 -27.70 25.21 -6.10
C LEU A 7 -28.41 26.44 -6.69
N ASP A 8 -28.10 26.76 -7.95
CA ASP A 8 -28.73 27.89 -8.67
C ASP A 8 -30.24 27.73 -8.73
N THR A 9 -30.72 26.57 -9.20
CA THR A 9 -32.13 26.26 -9.28
C THR A 9 -32.84 26.37 -7.91
N ARG A 10 -32.16 25.92 -6.83
CA ARG A 10 -32.71 26.02 -5.47
C ARG A 10 -32.76 27.45 -4.97
N LEU A 11 -31.75 28.26 -5.19
CA LEU A 11 -31.69 29.65 -4.78
C LEU A 11 -32.69 30.50 -5.58
N ASP A 12 -32.83 30.24 -6.88
CA ASP A 12 -33.81 30.92 -7.71
C ASP A 12 -35.25 30.62 -7.24
N ASN A 13 -35.55 29.37 -6.86
CA ASN A 13 -36.83 28.98 -6.29
C ASN A 13 -37.12 29.60 -4.89
N LEU A 14 -36.09 30.03 -4.19
CA LEU A 14 -36.17 30.61 -2.87
C LEU A 14 -35.94 32.14 -2.86
N SER A 15 -35.79 32.75 -4.04
CA SER A 15 -35.40 34.17 -4.17
C SER A 15 -36.25 35.14 -3.36
N ASP A 16 -37.57 35.00 -3.40
CA ASP A 16 -38.48 35.87 -2.66
C ASP A 16 -38.40 35.70 -1.14
N ALA A 17 -38.20 34.44 -0.69
CA ALA A 17 -38.01 34.14 0.72
C ALA A 17 -36.65 34.70 1.20
N LEU A 18 -35.59 34.52 0.44
CA LEU A 18 -34.26 35.05 0.75
C LEU A 18 -34.27 36.57 0.84
N ALA A 19 -34.91 37.25 -0.13
CA ALA A 19 -35.06 38.72 -0.10
C ALA A 19 -35.87 39.22 1.10
N THR A 20 -36.81 38.43 1.56
CA THR A 20 -37.62 38.76 2.76
C THR A 20 -36.78 38.60 4.03
N GLU A 21 -36.07 37.47 4.17
CA GLU A 21 -35.22 37.23 5.32
C GLU A 21 -34.04 38.21 5.37
N GLU A 22 -33.45 38.55 4.24
CA GLU A 22 -32.36 39.51 4.16
C GLU A 22 -32.79 40.88 4.70
N LYS A 23 -34.00 41.37 4.36
CA LYS A 23 -34.56 42.61 4.90
C LYS A 23 -34.76 42.56 6.42
N ILE A 24 -35.21 41.44 6.95
CA ILE A 24 -35.36 41.23 8.39
C ILE A 24 -34.02 41.33 9.08
N ILE A 25 -32.99 40.58 8.57
CA ILE A 25 -31.66 40.61 9.14
C ILE A 25 -31.02 41.99 9.04
N GLN A 26 -31.16 42.67 7.91
CA GLN A 26 -30.65 44.04 7.72
C GLN A 26 -31.30 45.08 8.63
N SER A 27 -32.50 44.83 9.15
CA SER A 27 -33.11 45.72 10.14
C SER A 27 -32.34 45.79 11.46
N GLU A 28 -31.62 44.72 11.81
CA GLU A 28 -30.76 44.64 13.00
C GLU A 28 -29.27 44.78 12.65
N PHE A 29 -28.88 44.30 11.48
CA PHE A 29 -27.50 44.29 10.96
C PHE A 29 -27.42 44.95 9.57
N PRO A 30 -27.41 46.27 9.49
CA PRO A 30 -27.57 47.02 8.21
C PRO A 30 -26.54 46.71 7.12
N PHE A 31 -25.41 46.21 7.49
CA PHE A 31 -24.31 45.84 6.53
C PHE A 31 -24.31 44.39 6.12
N TRP A 32 -25.22 43.58 6.65
CA TRP A 32 -25.29 42.16 6.30
C TRP A 32 -25.84 41.98 4.88
N GLN A 33 -25.20 41.11 4.11
CA GLN A 33 -25.62 40.71 2.76
C GLN A 33 -25.58 39.22 2.63
N PHE A 34 -26.55 38.66 1.91
CA PHE A 34 -26.51 37.26 1.56
C PHE A 34 -25.37 36.98 0.60
N ASP A 35 -24.42 36.13 1.00
CA ASP A 35 -23.26 35.74 0.19
C ASP A 35 -23.50 34.37 -0.44
N ARG A 36 -23.77 34.38 -1.74
CA ARG A 36 -23.98 33.17 -2.55
C ARG A 36 -22.68 32.36 -2.72
N GLU A 37 -21.53 33.00 -2.70
CA GLU A 37 -20.23 32.33 -2.88
C GLU A 37 -19.90 31.41 -1.71
N ILE A 38 -20.30 31.78 -0.50
CA ILE A 38 -20.14 30.89 0.67
C ILE A 38 -20.88 29.57 0.48
N LEU A 39 -22.08 29.58 -0.08
CA LEU A 39 -22.87 28.38 -0.33
C LEU A 39 -22.24 27.53 -1.41
N GLU A 40 -21.72 28.14 -2.48
CA GLU A 40 -21.00 27.39 -3.53
C GLU A 40 -19.70 26.80 -3.01
N HIS A 41 -18.94 27.56 -2.22
CA HIS A 41 -17.72 27.05 -1.57
C HIS A 41 -18.04 25.87 -0.63
N ASN A 42 -19.06 25.98 0.20
CA ASN A 42 -19.51 24.89 1.07
C ASN A 42 -19.98 23.66 0.27
N ARG A 43 -20.67 23.89 -0.86
CA ARG A 43 -21.07 22.81 -1.78
C ARG A 43 -19.86 22.06 -2.32
N GLN A 44 -18.86 22.80 -2.79
CA GLN A 44 -17.62 22.22 -3.32
C GLN A 44 -16.86 21.44 -2.23
N HIS A 45 -16.77 22.01 -1.03
CA HIS A 45 -16.16 21.32 0.11
C HIS A 45 -16.89 20.01 0.46
N ILE A 46 -18.21 20.02 0.54
CA ILE A 46 -19.02 18.83 0.80
C ILE A 46 -18.83 17.79 -0.31
N LEU A 47 -18.80 18.22 -1.58
CA LEU A 47 -18.55 17.32 -2.71
C LEU A 47 -17.16 16.71 -2.67
N ALA A 48 -16.14 17.48 -2.32
CA ALA A 48 -14.79 16.98 -2.16
C ALA A 48 -14.69 15.91 -1.04
N LEU A 49 -15.40 16.08 0.06
CA LEU A 49 -15.49 15.10 1.13
C LEU A 49 -16.26 13.83 0.72
N LEU A 50 -17.31 13.98 -0.08
CA LEU A 50 -18.14 12.87 -0.55
C LEU A 50 -17.54 12.14 -1.76
N LEU A 51 -16.67 12.81 -2.51
CA LEU A 51 -16.02 12.33 -3.73
C LEU A 51 -14.50 12.39 -3.56
N PRO A 52 -13.94 11.53 -2.72
CA PRO A 52 -12.49 11.48 -2.53
C PRO A 52 -11.77 11.23 -3.86
N GLN A 53 -10.50 11.55 -3.91
CA GLN A 53 -9.65 11.45 -5.10
C GLN A 53 -9.74 10.06 -5.76
N ARG A 54 -9.94 8.99 -4.96
CA ARG A 54 -10.23 7.64 -5.41
C ARG A 54 -11.64 7.23 -4.97
N SER A 55 -12.58 7.30 -5.89
CA SER A 55 -14.00 7.01 -5.61
C SER A 55 -14.35 5.51 -5.72
N VAL A 56 -13.62 4.77 -6.53
CA VAL A 56 -13.84 3.33 -6.78
C VAL A 56 -12.53 2.59 -6.66
N LEU A 57 -12.56 1.46 -5.99
CA LEU A 57 -11.50 0.46 -6.05
C LEU A 57 -11.90 -0.61 -7.05
N ALA A 58 -11.14 -0.76 -8.13
CA ALA A 58 -11.40 -1.73 -9.18
C ALA A 58 -10.15 -2.58 -9.45
N TYR A 59 -10.37 -3.89 -9.53
CA TYR A 59 -9.31 -4.88 -9.70
C TYR A 59 -9.65 -5.82 -10.86
N PHE A 60 -8.67 -6.01 -11.75
CA PHE A 60 -8.73 -7.00 -12.81
C PHE A 60 -8.41 -8.38 -12.25
N GLN A 61 -9.32 -9.33 -12.43
CA GLN A 61 -9.19 -10.69 -11.92
C GLN A 61 -8.77 -11.70 -12.99
N GLY A 62 -8.91 -11.36 -14.26
CA GLY A 62 -8.55 -12.25 -15.36
C GLY A 62 -9.57 -12.22 -16.50
N ILE A 63 -9.38 -13.11 -17.46
CA ILE A 63 -10.28 -13.35 -18.58
C ILE A 63 -10.65 -14.83 -18.63
N GLY A 64 -11.92 -15.10 -18.82
CA GLY A 64 -12.46 -16.45 -19.00
C GLY A 64 -13.70 -16.40 -19.88
N ASP A 65 -13.84 -17.38 -20.79
CA ASP A 65 -15.02 -17.54 -21.68
C ASP A 65 -15.39 -16.26 -22.46
N GLY A 66 -14.40 -15.48 -22.89
CA GLY A 66 -14.61 -14.22 -23.61
C GLY A 66 -15.06 -13.04 -22.75
N ASN A 67 -15.09 -13.21 -21.43
CA ASN A 67 -15.44 -12.17 -20.47
C ASN A 67 -14.22 -11.71 -19.66
N LEU A 68 -14.14 -10.41 -19.44
CA LEU A 68 -13.20 -9.80 -18.51
C LEU A 68 -13.86 -9.71 -17.14
N LYS A 69 -13.20 -10.24 -16.12
CA LYS A 69 -13.71 -10.27 -14.75
C LYS A 69 -13.10 -9.14 -13.93
N LEU A 70 -13.94 -8.27 -13.37
CA LEU A 70 -13.54 -7.20 -12.47
C LEU A 70 -14.14 -7.38 -11.07
N LYS A 71 -13.34 -7.11 -10.05
CA LYS A 71 -13.78 -6.96 -8.66
C LYS A 71 -13.79 -5.47 -8.31
N MET A 72 -14.95 -4.93 -7.98
CA MET A 72 -15.13 -3.49 -7.79
C MET A 72 -15.88 -3.17 -6.49
N GLY A 73 -15.54 -2.03 -5.87
CA GLY A 73 -16.24 -1.51 -4.68
C GLY A 73 -16.17 0.01 -4.60
N SER A 74 -17.24 0.64 -4.08
CA SER A 74 -17.21 2.09 -3.84
C SER A 74 -16.40 2.41 -2.59
N ALA A 75 -15.41 3.29 -2.72
CA ALA A 75 -14.58 3.78 -1.61
C ALA A 75 -15.18 5.01 -0.90
N GLN A 76 -16.30 5.51 -1.39
CA GLN A 76 -16.98 6.72 -0.93
C GLN A 76 -18.37 6.42 -0.34
N PRO A 77 -18.98 7.37 0.40
CA PRO A 77 -20.31 7.19 0.98
C PRO A 77 -21.45 7.09 -0.05
N LEU A 78 -21.28 7.66 -1.24
CA LEU A 78 -22.27 7.58 -2.31
C LEU A 78 -22.15 6.29 -3.11
N PRO A 79 -23.27 5.73 -3.60
CA PRO A 79 -23.23 4.63 -4.54
C PRO A 79 -22.62 5.07 -5.89
N VAL A 80 -22.08 4.09 -6.63
CA VAL A 80 -21.43 4.33 -7.92
C VAL A 80 -22.03 3.41 -8.98
N ILE A 81 -22.17 3.90 -10.19
CA ILE A 81 -22.65 3.14 -11.35
C ILE A 81 -21.49 3.01 -12.36
N PRO A 82 -20.83 1.84 -12.47
CA PRO A 82 -19.90 1.55 -13.54
C PRO A 82 -20.61 1.62 -14.90
N THR A 83 -19.96 2.24 -15.91
CA THR A 83 -20.56 2.45 -17.23
C THR A 83 -19.77 1.82 -18.36
N ALA A 84 -18.44 1.85 -18.29
CA ALA A 84 -17.59 1.27 -19.33
C ALA A 84 -16.20 0.91 -18.80
N LEU A 85 -15.50 0.08 -19.55
CA LEU A 85 -14.05 -0.09 -19.47
C LEU A 85 -13.39 0.70 -20.59
N VAL A 86 -12.28 1.32 -20.27
CA VAL A 86 -11.48 2.10 -21.22
C VAL A 86 -10.05 1.58 -21.20
N VAL A 87 -9.52 1.24 -22.37
CA VAL A 87 -8.13 0.88 -22.61
C VAL A 87 -7.63 1.73 -23.77
N ASP A 88 -6.75 2.65 -23.51
CA ASP A 88 -6.27 3.64 -24.47
C ASP A 88 -7.43 4.37 -25.19
N THR A 89 -7.66 4.12 -26.47
CA THR A 89 -8.78 4.68 -27.25
C THR A 89 -10.01 3.78 -27.30
N MET A 90 -9.91 2.56 -26.80
CA MET A 90 -10.97 1.57 -26.84
C MET A 90 -11.89 1.72 -25.64
N ARG A 91 -13.21 1.68 -25.89
CA ARG A 91 -14.23 1.76 -24.85
C ARG A 91 -15.22 0.60 -24.98
N VAL A 92 -15.35 -0.18 -23.91
CA VAL A 92 -16.26 -1.33 -23.81
C VAL A 92 -17.36 -1.02 -22.81
N GLU A 93 -18.61 -0.95 -23.27
CA GLU A 93 -19.77 -0.71 -22.41
C GLU A 93 -19.99 -1.86 -21.43
N ILE A 94 -20.31 -1.54 -20.19
CA ILE A 94 -20.70 -2.52 -19.18
C ILE A 94 -22.20 -2.75 -19.33
N SER A 95 -22.58 -3.97 -19.74
CA SER A 95 -23.98 -4.36 -19.93
C SER A 95 -24.74 -4.43 -18.61
N GLY A 96 -25.95 -3.89 -18.60
CA GLY A 96 -26.81 -3.87 -17.42
C GLY A 96 -26.50 -2.72 -16.46
N THR A 97 -27.35 -2.57 -15.44
CA THR A 97 -27.13 -1.54 -14.40
C THR A 97 -26.51 -2.17 -13.16
N HIS A 98 -25.23 -1.96 -12.97
CA HIS A 98 -24.52 -2.38 -11.76
C HIS A 98 -24.40 -1.18 -10.82
N VAL A 99 -25.01 -1.29 -9.63
CA VAL A 99 -24.85 -0.27 -8.58
C VAL A 99 -23.92 -0.82 -7.52
N LEU A 100 -22.77 -0.19 -7.37
CA LEU A 100 -21.87 -0.45 -6.24
C LEU A 100 -22.39 0.36 -5.04
N PRO A 101 -22.76 -0.28 -3.93
CA PRO A 101 -23.27 0.43 -2.76
C PRO A 101 -22.19 1.36 -2.20
N GLY A 102 -22.60 2.53 -1.75
CA GLY A 102 -21.72 3.42 -1.02
C GLY A 102 -21.24 2.80 0.29
N ARG A 103 -20.07 3.19 0.73
CA ARG A 103 -19.48 2.70 1.97
C ARG A 103 -20.11 3.41 3.17
N SER A 104 -20.71 2.66 4.08
CA SER A 104 -21.40 3.19 5.27
C SER A 104 -20.51 3.34 6.50
N LYS A 105 -19.34 2.71 6.50
CA LYS A 105 -18.39 2.71 7.62
C LYS A 105 -16.95 2.82 7.08
N PRO A 106 -16.00 3.36 7.85
CA PRO A 106 -14.57 3.27 7.53
C PRO A 106 -14.11 1.82 7.37
N GLY A 107 -13.12 1.58 6.53
CA GLY A 107 -12.59 0.26 6.22
C GLY A 107 -12.75 -0.12 4.75
N LEU A 108 -12.60 -1.39 4.43
CA LEU A 108 -12.69 -1.88 3.06
C LEU A 108 -14.13 -1.75 2.51
N PRO A 109 -14.29 -1.39 1.23
CA PRO A 109 -15.59 -1.37 0.58
C PRO A 109 -16.19 -2.77 0.43
N THR A 110 -17.51 -2.83 0.23
CA THR A 110 -18.15 -4.07 -0.20
C THR A 110 -17.86 -4.29 -1.67
N TYR A 111 -17.07 -5.32 -1.97
CA TYR A 111 -16.72 -5.67 -3.34
C TYR A 111 -17.82 -6.50 -4.03
N ARG A 112 -17.96 -6.27 -5.33
CA ARG A 112 -18.76 -7.10 -6.25
C ARG A 112 -17.91 -7.51 -7.44
N THR A 113 -18.03 -8.75 -7.87
CA THR A 113 -17.42 -9.21 -9.12
C THR A 113 -18.44 -9.04 -10.25
N VAL A 114 -17.98 -8.50 -11.37
CA VAL A 114 -18.77 -8.26 -12.59
C VAL A 114 -18.01 -8.85 -13.76
N ASP A 115 -18.70 -9.67 -14.55
CA ASP A 115 -18.19 -10.20 -15.80
C ASP A 115 -18.60 -9.25 -16.95
N ILE A 116 -17.64 -8.82 -17.74
CA ILE A 116 -17.82 -7.84 -18.82
C ILE A 116 -17.47 -8.52 -20.13
N ALA A 117 -18.47 -8.71 -20.98
CA ALA A 117 -18.28 -9.33 -22.29
C ALA A 117 -17.36 -8.47 -23.17
N LEU A 118 -16.29 -9.05 -23.67
CA LEU A 118 -15.42 -8.40 -24.64
C LEU A 118 -16.03 -8.56 -26.04
N PRO A 119 -16.10 -7.49 -26.83
CA PRO A 119 -16.50 -7.60 -28.24
C PRO A 119 -15.59 -8.57 -28.99
N ALA A 120 -16.16 -9.38 -29.87
CA ALA A 120 -15.44 -10.45 -30.59
C ALA A 120 -14.25 -9.97 -31.43
N HIS A 121 -14.20 -8.67 -31.77
CA HIS A 121 -13.09 -8.08 -32.51
C HIS A 121 -11.91 -7.62 -31.65
N ILE A 122 -12.05 -7.73 -30.33
CA ILE A 122 -11.02 -7.37 -29.38
C ILE A 122 -10.22 -8.62 -29.03
N GLU A 123 -9.00 -8.68 -29.48
CA GLU A 123 -8.01 -9.65 -29.03
C GLU A 123 -7.32 -9.06 -27.80
N TRP A 124 -7.59 -9.66 -26.64
CA TRP A 124 -6.98 -9.21 -25.40
C TRP A 124 -5.51 -9.63 -25.34
N VAL A 125 -4.67 -8.66 -25.00
CA VAL A 125 -3.26 -8.90 -24.66
C VAL A 125 -2.98 -8.41 -23.24
N ASP A 126 -2.14 -9.11 -22.51
CA ASP A 126 -1.87 -8.82 -21.07
C ASP A 126 -1.38 -7.38 -20.83
N ALA A 127 -0.68 -6.79 -21.80
CA ALA A 127 -0.27 -5.38 -21.72
C ALA A 127 -1.44 -4.39 -21.58
N MET A 128 -2.64 -4.76 -22.03
CA MET A 128 -3.84 -3.92 -21.87
C MET A 128 -4.28 -3.77 -20.42
N ALA A 129 -3.98 -4.74 -19.56
CA ALA A 129 -4.37 -4.69 -18.16
C ALA A 129 -3.70 -3.52 -17.41
N SER A 130 -2.51 -3.10 -17.81
CA SER A 130 -1.78 -1.98 -17.17
C SER A 130 -2.42 -0.61 -17.46
N ASN A 131 -3.13 -0.47 -18.60
CA ASN A 131 -3.79 0.75 -19.05
C ASN A 131 -5.31 0.73 -18.83
N LEU A 132 -5.82 -0.31 -18.19
CA LEU A 132 -7.24 -0.49 -17.96
C LEU A 132 -7.78 0.55 -16.98
N ARG A 133 -8.87 1.24 -17.38
CA ARG A 133 -9.59 2.21 -16.56
C ARG A 133 -11.08 1.87 -16.51
N LEU A 134 -11.69 2.14 -15.39
CA LEU A 134 -13.13 2.02 -15.19
C LEU A 134 -13.78 3.40 -15.34
N GLU A 135 -14.70 3.54 -16.27
CA GLU A 135 -15.58 4.69 -16.37
C GLU A 135 -16.80 4.46 -15.47
N PHE A 136 -17.15 5.44 -14.69
CA PHE A 136 -18.31 5.37 -13.79
C PHE A 136 -18.98 6.74 -13.63
N ARG A 137 -20.18 6.74 -13.10
CA ARG A 137 -20.92 7.94 -12.71
C ARG A 137 -21.60 7.76 -11.36
N LEU A 138 -22.04 8.87 -10.78
CA LEU A 138 -22.89 8.86 -9.61
C LEU A 138 -24.37 8.76 -10.03
N PRO A 139 -25.24 8.13 -9.22
CA PRO A 139 -26.68 8.18 -9.45
C PRO A 139 -27.19 9.61 -9.53
N GLY A 140 -27.95 9.92 -10.58
CA GLY A 140 -28.51 11.25 -10.79
C GLY A 140 -27.51 12.28 -11.38
N SER A 141 -26.32 11.87 -11.77
CA SER A 141 -25.35 12.68 -12.49
C SER A 141 -24.96 12.01 -13.80
N ASP A 142 -24.84 12.82 -14.87
CA ASP A 142 -24.32 12.37 -16.16
C ASP A 142 -22.80 12.58 -16.29
N GLU A 143 -22.18 13.19 -15.27
CA GLU A 143 -20.73 13.36 -15.22
C GLU A 143 -20.02 12.00 -15.12
N LYS A 144 -19.19 11.72 -16.09
CA LYS A 144 -18.39 10.49 -16.16
C LYS A 144 -17.01 10.73 -15.58
N ARG A 145 -16.54 9.78 -14.79
CA ARG A 145 -15.23 9.78 -14.16
C ARG A 145 -14.48 8.50 -14.52
N LEU A 146 -13.16 8.58 -14.51
CA LEU A 146 -12.27 7.48 -14.81
C LEU A 146 -11.43 7.15 -13.58
N GLU A 147 -11.36 5.86 -13.25
CA GLU A 147 -10.45 5.33 -12.23
C GLU A 147 -9.58 4.22 -12.81
N ARG A 148 -8.37 4.11 -12.32
CA ARG A 148 -7.46 3.03 -12.71
C ARG A 148 -7.97 1.69 -12.17
N VAL A 149 -7.89 0.66 -13.00
CA VAL A 149 -8.09 -0.73 -12.60
C VAL A 149 -6.73 -1.34 -12.27
N PHE A 150 -6.62 -1.97 -11.12
CA PHE A 150 -5.39 -2.60 -10.65
C PHE A 150 -5.44 -4.11 -10.88
N PRO A 151 -4.30 -4.79 -11.06
CA PRO A 151 -4.28 -6.25 -11.08
C PRO A 151 -4.70 -6.81 -9.71
N TRP A 152 -5.43 -7.91 -9.73
CA TRP A 152 -5.78 -8.66 -8.52
C TRP A 152 -4.79 -9.80 -8.34
N LEU A 153 -3.80 -9.65 -7.49
CA LEU A 153 -2.68 -10.57 -7.34
C LEU A 153 -3.10 -12.03 -7.11
N HIS A 154 -4.09 -12.27 -6.27
CA HIS A 154 -4.54 -13.61 -5.95
C HIS A 154 -5.04 -14.38 -7.19
N GLU A 155 -5.77 -13.73 -8.06
CA GLU A 155 -6.31 -14.34 -9.28
C GLU A 155 -5.24 -14.48 -10.38
N ILE A 156 -4.33 -13.50 -10.47
CA ILE A 156 -3.17 -13.57 -11.38
C ILE A 156 -2.28 -14.75 -11.03
N LEU A 157 -2.11 -15.05 -9.73
CA LEU A 157 -1.31 -16.19 -9.29
C LEU A 157 -1.95 -17.55 -9.60
N HIS A 158 -3.27 -17.61 -9.74
CA HIS A 158 -3.98 -18.80 -10.24
C HIS A 158 -3.98 -18.88 -11.76
N ALA A 159 -3.65 -17.80 -12.46
CA ALA A 159 -3.44 -17.83 -13.90
C ALA A 159 -2.21 -18.69 -14.24
N HIS A 160 -2.18 -19.20 -15.47
CA HIS A 160 -1.08 -20.04 -15.93
C HIS A 160 0.27 -19.32 -15.75
N PRO A 161 1.34 -19.96 -15.26
CA PRO A 161 2.65 -19.34 -15.03
C PRO A 161 3.18 -18.51 -16.21
N ARG A 162 2.85 -18.88 -17.45
CA ARG A 162 3.20 -18.11 -18.65
C ARG A 162 2.60 -16.70 -18.70
N SER A 163 1.42 -16.48 -18.13
CA SER A 163 0.82 -15.13 -18.05
C SER A 163 1.57 -14.19 -17.12
N LEU A 164 2.40 -14.73 -16.23
CA LEU A 164 3.30 -13.99 -15.36
C LEU A 164 4.71 -13.82 -15.95
N GLY A 165 4.92 -14.20 -17.23
CA GLY A 165 6.25 -14.24 -17.87
C GLY A 165 7.20 -15.22 -17.23
N LEU A 166 6.63 -16.14 -16.54
CA LEU A 166 7.34 -17.28 -16.05
C LEU A 166 7.25 -18.33 -17.15
N ASP A 167 8.30 -18.45 -17.94
CA ASP A 167 8.50 -19.61 -18.81
C ASP A 167 9.27 -20.64 -17.96
N PRO A 168 8.56 -21.45 -17.15
CA PRO A 168 9.23 -22.27 -16.15
C PRO A 168 9.95 -23.40 -16.85
N LYS A 169 11.28 -23.42 -16.70
CA LYS A 169 12.02 -24.63 -16.91
C LYS A 169 11.56 -25.69 -15.91
N PRO A 170 11.58 -26.98 -16.26
CA PRO A 170 11.38 -28.03 -15.27
C PRO A 170 12.35 -27.84 -14.09
N LEU A 171 11.88 -28.03 -12.85
CA LEU A 171 12.72 -27.86 -11.66
C LEU A 171 13.99 -28.73 -11.70
N ALA A 172 13.93 -29.90 -12.33
CA ALA A 172 15.04 -30.79 -12.50
C ALA A 172 16.17 -30.26 -13.41
N ASP A 173 15.89 -29.21 -14.19
CA ASP A 173 16.87 -28.59 -15.10
C ASP A 173 17.74 -27.54 -14.40
N TYR A 174 17.54 -27.31 -13.09
CA TYR A 174 18.36 -26.43 -12.29
C TYR A 174 19.37 -27.25 -11.46
N ASP A 175 20.66 -27.10 -11.70
CA ASP A 175 21.71 -27.84 -11.03
C ASP A 175 21.72 -27.69 -9.50
N PHE A 176 21.23 -26.55 -9.00
CA PHE A 176 21.14 -26.25 -7.57
C PHE A 176 19.89 -26.81 -6.90
N ILE A 177 19.00 -27.47 -7.63
CA ILE A 177 17.77 -28.06 -7.10
C ILE A 177 17.93 -29.58 -7.01
N HIS A 178 17.48 -30.14 -5.91
CA HIS A 178 17.24 -31.58 -5.75
C HIS A 178 15.78 -31.79 -5.35
N ILE A 179 15.10 -32.70 -6.02
CA ILE A 179 13.70 -33.02 -5.80
C ILE A 179 13.57 -34.45 -5.29
N ASP A 180 12.91 -34.59 -4.17
CA ASP A 180 12.47 -35.88 -3.64
C ASP A 180 10.92 -35.91 -3.77
N GLU A 181 10.46 -36.60 -4.80
CA GLU A 181 9.01 -36.72 -5.09
C GLU A 181 8.29 -37.61 -4.09
N GLU A 182 8.97 -38.56 -3.47
CA GLU A 182 8.36 -39.46 -2.48
C GLU A 182 8.02 -38.69 -1.20
N HIS A 183 8.90 -37.79 -0.75
CA HIS A 183 8.72 -36.98 0.44
C HIS A 183 8.21 -35.57 0.12
N ARG A 184 7.95 -35.25 -1.15
CA ARG A 184 7.52 -33.92 -1.58
C ARG A 184 8.46 -32.80 -1.10
N THR A 185 9.77 -33.02 -1.21
CA THR A 185 10.77 -32.09 -0.74
C THR A 185 11.59 -31.53 -1.91
N ILE A 186 11.83 -30.22 -1.89
CA ILE A 186 12.74 -29.53 -2.79
C ILE A 186 13.88 -28.96 -1.96
N THR A 187 15.11 -29.39 -2.25
CA THR A 187 16.33 -28.88 -1.61
C THR A 187 17.06 -27.92 -2.54
N LEU A 188 17.31 -26.71 -2.07
CA LEU A 188 18.19 -25.73 -2.70
C LEU A 188 19.59 -25.95 -2.13
N LYS A 189 20.49 -26.50 -2.97
CA LYS A 189 21.79 -27.01 -2.53
C LYS A 189 22.78 -25.91 -2.16
N THR A 190 23.64 -26.19 -1.18
CA THR A 190 24.80 -25.35 -0.85
C THR A 190 25.70 -25.12 -2.06
N GLY A 191 26.46 -24.01 -2.07
CA GLY A 191 27.36 -23.64 -3.15
C GLY A 191 26.99 -22.32 -3.84
N ALA A 192 27.76 -21.95 -4.86
CA ALA A 192 27.52 -20.74 -5.64
C ALA A 192 26.88 -21.09 -6.98
N TRP A 193 25.71 -20.53 -7.21
CA TRP A 193 24.83 -20.82 -8.34
C TRP A 193 24.39 -19.54 -9.05
N THR A 194 23.94 -19.68 -10.27
CA THR A 194 23.34 -18.58 -11.05
C THR A 194 21.93 -18.98 -11.48
N LEU A 195 21.00 -18.07 -11.32
CA LEU A 195 19.65 -18.16 -11.85
C LEU A 195 19.49 -17.16 -12.99
N ASP A 196 19.36 -17.69 -14.20
CA ASP A 196 18.97 -16.94 -15.39
C ASP A 196 17.53 -17.28 -15.73
N GLY A 197 16.67 -16.26 -15.75
CA GLY A 197 15.22 -16.43 -15.95
C GLY A 197 14.45 -16.69 -14.67
N SER A 198 13.26 -17.27 -14.79
CA SER A 198 12.32 -17.39 -13.67
C SER A 198 12.24 -18.81 -13.13
N LEU A 199 12.31 -18.95 -11.81
CA LEU A 199 12.09 -20.20 -11.10
C LEU A 199 10.67 -20.20 -10.50
N THR A 200 9.89 -21.25 -10.79
CA THR A 200 8.56 -21.42 -10.18
C THR A 200 8.53 -22.69 -9.36
N ILE A 201 8.24 -22.56 -8.07
CA ILE A 201 8.06 -23.68 -7.14
C ILE A 201 6.56 -23.92 -6.96
N PRO A 202 6.03 -25.09 -7.35
CA PRO A 202 4.61 -25.41 -7.23
C PRO A 202 4.18 -25.60 -5.79
N PRO A 203 2.86 -25.62 -5.49
CA PRO A 203 2.38 -25.84 -4.15
C PRO A 203 2.60 -27.28 -3.68
N GLY A 204 2.69 -27.46 -2.35
CA GLY A 204 2.70 -28.77 -1.70
C GLY A 204 4.06 -29.43 -1.59
N TYR A 205 5.14 -28.66 -1.64
CA TYR A 205 6.48 -29.12 -1.32
C TYR A 205 7.00 -28.50 -0.02
N ASP A 206 7.83 -29.20 0.68
CA ASP A 206 8.71 -28.66 1.71
C ASP A 206 9.98 -28.16 1.03
N VAL A 207 10.17 -26.84 0.99
CA VAL A 207 11.32 -26.23 0.29
C VAL A 207 12.39 -25.88 1.32
N ILE A 208 13.54 -26.52 1.21
CA ILE A 208 14.65 -26.40 2.17
C ILE A 208 15.85 -25.76 1.47
N GLY A 209 16.36 -24.67 2.02
CA GLY A 209 17.63 -24.07 1.61
C GLY A 209 18.77 -24.55 2.51
N GLU A 210 19.84 -25.06 1.91
CA GLU A 210 21.01 -25.47 2.66
C GLU A 210 21.90 -24.29 3.06
N PRO A 211 22.52 -24.30 4.26
CA PRO A 211 23.44 -23.25 4.68
C PRO A 211 24.61 -23.09 3.67
N GLY A 212 25.01 -21.84 3.45
CA GLY A 212 26.09 -21.50 2.52
C GLY A 212 25.68 -21.49 1.04
N MET A 213 24.40 -21.60 0.71
CA MET A 213 23.89 -21.37 -0.63
C MET A 213 24.05 -19.90 -1.02
N ILE A 214 24.63 -19.63 -2.19
CA ILE A 214 24.70 -18.30 -2.81
C ILE A 214 24.05 -18.39 -4.18
N LEU A 215 22.92 -17.69 -4.36
CA LEU A 215 22.23 -17.63 -5.65
C LEU A 215 22.39 -16.25 -6.25
N THR A 216 23.13 -16.16 -7.34
CA THR A 216 23.26 -14.96 -8.15
C THR A 216 22.11 -14.88 -9.14
N MET A 217 21.30 -13.84 -9.03
CA MET A 217 20.15 -13.58 -9.90
C MET A 217 20.50 -12.50 -10.92
N GLY A 218 20.33 -12.80 -12.20
CA GLY A 218 20.59 -11.87 -13.29
C GLY A 218 19.41 -11.74 -14.23
N ASP A 219 19.48 -10.79 -15.14
CA ASP A 219 18.56 -10.55 -16.26
C ASP A 219 17.08 -10.82 -15.96
N SER A 220 16.51 -10.04 -15.04
CA SER A 220 15.12 -10.18 -14.63
C SER A 220 14.73 -11.52 -13.98
N ALA A 221 15.73 -12.30 -13.56
CA ALA A 221 15.52 -13.54 -12.84
C ALA A 221 14.72 -13.32 -11.56
N LYS A 222 13.71 -14.13 -11.35
CA LYS A 222 12.82 -14.07 -10.19
C LYS A 222 12.44 -15.46 -9.69
N ILE A 223 12.11 -15.55 -8.42
CA ILE A 223 11.59 -16.78 -7.82
C ILE A 223 10.16 -16.56 -7.41
N LEU A 224 9.25 -17.41 -7.90
CA LEU A 224 7.89 -17.50 -7.41
C LEU A 224 7.73 -18.84 -6.67
N SER A 225 7.37 -18.80 -5.39
CA SER A 225 7.05 -19.99 -4.62
C SER A 225 5.58 -19.99 -4.19
N ARG A 226 4.89 -21.09 -4.43
CA ARG A 226 3.58 -21.42 -3.84
C ARG A 226 3.71 -22.46 -2.72
N SER A 227 4.92 -22.74 -2.29
CA SER A 227 5.27 -23.56 -1.14
C SER A 227 6.01 -22.73 -0.11
N ALA A 228 5.80 -23.02 1.16
CA ALA A 228 6.53 -22.37 2.24
C ALA A 228 8.04 -22.70 2.18
N LEU A 229 8.86 -21.73 2.56
CA LEU A 229 10.30 -21.82 2.46
C LEU A 229 10.94 -22.01 3.84
N GLN A 230 11.81 -23.01 3.97
CA GLN A 230 12.67 -23.24 5.13
C GLN A 230 14.10 -22.88 4.74
N LEU A 231 14.42 -21.57 4.76
CA LEU A 231 15.74 -21.05 4.40
C LEU A 231 16.53 -20.82 5.70
N ILE A 232 17.21 -21.84 6.15
CA ILE A 232 17.91 -21.84 7.44
C ILE A 232 19.42 -21.85 7.20
N GLY A 233 20.03 -20.67 7.17
CA GLY A 233 21.48 -20.50 7.16
C GLY A 233 22.08 -20.52 8.57
N THR A 234 23.34 -20.14 8.66
CA THR A 234 24.03 -19.88 9.93
C THR A 234 24.82 -18.57 9.83
N GLU A 235 25.28 -18.02 10.93
CA GLU A 235 26.10 -16.81 10.92
C GLU A 235 27.36 -16.97 10.05
N SER A 236 27.99 -18.15 10.09
CA SER A 236 29.19 -18.44 9.29
C SER A 236 28.92 -18.93 7.87
N GLN A 237 27.71 -19.39 7.60
CA GLN A 237 27.26 -19.92 6.30
C GLN A 237 25.83 -19.40 6.00
N PRO A 238 25.66 -18.10 5.77
CA PRO A 238 24.35 -17.55 5.43
C PRO A 238 23.89 -18.06 4.07
N ILE A 239 22.58 -18.01 3.86
CA ILE A 239 21.98 -18.17 2.53
C ILE A 239 21.91 -16.80 1.89
N VAL A 240 22.42 -16.64 0.67
CA VAL A 240 22.55 -15.34 0.01
C VAL A 240 21.84 -15.34 -1.35
N PHE A 241 20.93 -14.40 -1.52
CA PHE A 241 20.33 -14.04 -2.81
C PHE A 241 20.90 -12.69 -3.24
N VAL A 242 21.56 -12.62 -4.39
CA VAL A 242 22.27 -11.41 -4.81
C VAL A 242 22.11 -11.15 -6.31
N SER A 243 21.93 -9.88 -6.71
CA SER A 243 22.09 -9.47 -8.10
C SER A 243 23.42 -8.74 -8.29
N LYS A 244 24.12 -9.01 -9.41
CA LYS A 244 25.38 -8.33 -9.75
C LYS A 244 25.13 -6.88 -10.19
N ASP A 245 24.09 -6.68 -10.95
CA ASP A 245 23.80 -5.45 -11.72
C ASP A 245 22.43 -4.84 -11.39
N GLN A 246 21.78 -5.31 -10.31
CA GLN A 246 20.45 -4.91 -9.88
C GLN A 246 19.32 -5.33 -10.85
N SER A 247 19.58 -6.23 -11.79
CA SER A 247 18.56 -6.74 -12.72
C SER A 247 17.76 -7.93 -12.15
N GLY A 248 18.30 -8.63 -11.15
CA GLY A 248 17.62 -9.74 -10.47
C GLY A 248 16.40 -9.24 -9.68
N GLN A 249 15.25 -9.88 -9.90
CA GLN A 249 13.94 -9.40 -9.43
C GLN A 249 13.44 -10.07 -8.14
N GLY A 250 14.28 -10.73 -7.41
CA GLY A 250 14.00 -11.20 -6.06
C GLY A 250 13.02 -12.36 -5.92
N LEU A 251 12.27 -12.37 -4.82
CA LEU A 251 11.49 -13.50 -4.34
C LEU A 251 10.04 -13.12 -4.08
N PHE A 252 9.12 -13.90 -4.62
CA PHE A 252 7.70 -13.80 -4.33
C PHE A 252 7.16 -15.12 -3.77
N VAL A 253 6.70 -15.11 -2.53
CA VAL A 253 6.08 -16.26 -1.84
C VAL A 253 4.59 -15.99 -1.67
N ALA A 254 3.74 -16.87 -2.19
CA ALA A 254 2.33 -16.60 -2.22
C ALA A 254 1.45 -17.81 -1.93
N ASP A 255 0.39 -17.56 -1.13
CA ASP A 255 -0.72 -18.49 -0.90
C ASP A 255 -0.24 -19.88 -0.43
N THR A 256 0.71 -19.88 0.52
CA THR A 256 1.38 -21.13 0.93
C THR A 256 0.60 -21.95 1.94
N GLY A 257 -0.30 -21.34 2.71
CA GLY A 257 -1.04 -22.00 3.79
C GLY A 257 -0.17 -22.46 4.97
N LEU A 258 1.14 -22.54 4.79
CA LEU A 258 2.13 -22.92 5.80
C LEU A 258 3.12 -21.76 6.01
N GLU A 259 3.74 -21.74 7.19
CA GLU A 259 4.70 -20.72 7.56
C GLU A 259 6.07 -20.94 6.89
N SER A 260 6.58 -19.88 6.27
CA SER A 260 7.97 -19.80 5.84
C SER A 260 8.87 -19.38 7.01
N LYS A 261 10.09 -19.95 7.07
CA LYS A 261 11.12 -19.56 8.04
C LYS A 261 12.38 -19.15 7.34
N LEU A 262 12.84 -17.96 7.61
CA LEU A 262 14.08 -17.40 7.12
C LEU A 262 14.99 -17.12 8.32
N GLU A 263 16.14 -17.75 8.36
CA GLU A 263 17.14 -17.53 9.41
C GLU A 263 18.52 -17.41 8.79
N HIS A 264 19.28 -16.37 9.12
CA HIS A 264 20.56 -16.03 8.54
C HIS A 264 20.52 -16.03 6.99
N VAL A 265 19.53 -15.29 6.46
CA VAL A 265 19.37 -15.08 5.00
C VAL A 265 19.72 -13.64 4.67
N GLU A 266 20.41 -13.44 3.58
CA GLU A 266 20.79 -12.13 3.08
C GLU A 266 20.29 -11.92 1.66
N PHE A 267 19.59 -10.80 1.43
CA PHE A 267 19.13 -10.33 0.13
C PHE A 267 19.88 -9.06 -0.23
N ARG A 268 20.54 -9.05 -1.41
CA ARG A 268 21.36 -7.92 -1.86
C ARG A 268 21.04 -7.49 -3.28
N ARG A 269 20.89 -6.18 -3.49
CA ARG A 269 20.80 -5.54 -4.80
C ARG A 269 19.74 -6.13 -5.71
N LEU A 270 18.63 -6.57 -5.14
CA LEU A 270 17.50 -7.11 -5.88
C LEU A 270 16.51 -5.99 -6.22
N ALA A 271 15.85 -6.15 -7.37
CA ALA A 271 14.71 -5.34 -7.79
C ALA A 271 13.39 -6.06 -7.51
N ASN A 272 12.27 -5.38 -7.69
CA ASN A 272 10.95 -5.96 -7.54
C ASN A 272 10.56 -6.87 -8.71
N PRO A 273 9.92 -8.02 -8.46
CA PRO A 273 9.37 -8.87 -9.51
C PRO A 273 8.34 -8.14 -10.37
N SER A 274 8.57 -8.15 -11.67
CA SER A 274 7.67 -7.55 -12.65
C SER A 274 7.62 -8.35 -13.94
N HIS A 275 6.43 -8.42 -14.56
CA HIS A 275 6.25 -8.91 -15.93
C HIS A 275 4.87 -8.54 -16.45
N GLY A 276 4.80 -7.93 -17.62
CA GLY A 276 3.53 -7.49 -18.21
C GLY A 276 2.77 -6.54 -17.28
N SER A 277 1.57 -6.93 -16.87
CA SER A 277 0.74 -6.19 -15.92
C SER A 277 1.06 -6.43 -14.44
N LEU A 278 1.87 -7.45 -14.15
CA LEU A 278 2.34 -7.72 -12.79
C LEU A 278 3.53 -6.80 -12.48
N ALA A 279 3.41 -6.02 -11.43
CA ALA A 279 4.50 -5.29 -10.82
C ALA A 279 4.29 -5.33 -9.31
N LEU A 280 5.17 -6.04 -8.61
CA LEU A 280 5.21 -6.01 -7.15
C LEU A 280 5.99 -4.77 -6.72
N THR A 281 5.70 -4.25 -5.54
CA THR A 281 6.47 -3.17 -4.93
C THR A 281 7.71 -3.71 -4.23
N GLY A 282 7.59 -4.88 -3.58
CA GLY A 282 8.65 -5.50 -2.81
C GLY A 282 9.60 -6.38 -3.64
N ALA A 283 10.92 -6.27 -3.41
CA ALA A 283 11.89 -7.22 -3.94
C ALA A 283 11.72 -8.60 -3.31
N VAL A 284 11.40 -8.65 -2.03
CA VAL A 284 10.99 -9.89 -1.34
C VAL A 284 9.57 -9.66 -0.84
N THR A 285 8.65 -10.48 -1.31
CA THR A 285 7.21 -10.31 -1.00
C THR A 285 6.62 -11.61 -0.47
N PHE A 286 5.89 -11.50 0.64
CA PHE A 286 5.05 -12.57 1.20
C PHE A 286 3.58 -12.13 1.10
N TYR A 287 2.80 -12.82 0.29
CA TYR A 287 1.39 -12.54 0.06
C TYR A 287 0.52 -13.73 0.48
N GLN A 288 -0.35 -13.56 1.49
CA GLN A 288 -1.11 -14.68 2.09
C GLN A 288 -0.20 -15.87 2.44
N ALA A 289 0.99 -15.57 2.94
CA ALA A 289 2.05 -16.52 3.22
C ALA A 289 2.69 -16.19 4.58
N PRO A 290 2.29 -16.84 5.66
CA PRO A 290 2.85 -16.59 6.98
C PRO A 290 4.38 -16.71 6.99
N VAL A 291 5.07 -15.85 7.73
CA VAL A 291 6.53 -15.84 7.73
C VAL A 291 7.14 -15.47 9.08
N THR A 292 8.17 -16.20 9.46
CA THR A 292 9.10 -15.84 10.56
C THR A 292 10.48 -15.54 9.95
N ILE A 293 11.03 -14.35 10.28
CA ILE A 293 12.31 -13.86 9.75
C ILE A 293 13.21 -13.51 10.92
N THR A 294 14.36 -14.17 11.01
CA THR A 294 15.32 -13.94 12.10
C THR A 294 16.75 -13.86 11.58
N HIS A 295 17.55 -12.93 12.13
CA HIS A 295 18.96 -12.74 11.75
C HIS A 295 19.18 -12.52 10.24
N CYS A 296 18.22 -11.85 9.59
CA CYS A 296 18.27 -11.61 8.14
C CYS A 296 18.69 -10.17 7.80
N ARG A 297 19.16 -9.99 6.57
CA ARG A 297 19.65 -8.70 6.08
C ARG A 297 19.08 -8.39 4.68
N PHE A 298 18.68 -7.14 4.47
CA PHE A 298 18.20 -6.59 3.20
C PHE A 298 19.04 -5.37 2.85
N VAL A 299 19.90 -5.49 1.84
CA VAL A 299 20.97 -4.53 1.59
C VAL A 299 21.01 -4.08 0.15
N GLU A 300 21.07 -2.76 -0.07
CA GLU A 300 21.20 -2.14 -1.41
C GLU A 300 20.06 -2.56 -2.37
N MET A 301 18.84 -2.75 -1.85
CA MET A 301 17.70 -3.13 -2.66
C MET A 301 17.28 -1.99 -3.59
N SER A 302 16.94 -2.31 -4.85
CA SER A 302 16.62 -1.35 -5.91
C SER A 302 15.16 -1.46 -6.32
N CYS A 303 14.26 -1.14 -5.39
CA CYS A 303 12.81 -1.29 -5.52
C CYS A 303 12.08 -0.28 -4.63
N GLU A 304 10.76 -0.26 -4.71
CA GLU A 304 9.91 0.54 -3.82
C GLU A 304 10.03 0.03 -2.38
N ASP A 305 9.91 -1.30 -2.15
CA ASP A 305 10.03 -1.92 -0.83
C ASP A 305 11.09 -3.01 -0.83
N ALA A 306 12.03 -2.99 0.13
CA ALA A 306 13.00 -4.08 0.23
C ALA A 306 12.33 -5.39 0.67
N LEU A 307 11.41 -5.33 1.63
CA LEU A 307 10.54 -6.42 2.05
C LEU A 307 9.09 -5.91 2.10
N ASN A 308 8.18 -6.65 1.46
CA ASN A 308 6.75 -6.38 1.53
C ASN A 308 5.99 -7.61 2.09
N ILE A 309 5.12 -7.39 3.09
CA ILE A 309 4.33 -8.45 3.73
C ILE A 309 2.85 -8.09 3.63
N VAL A 310 2.09 -8.86 2.87
CA VAL A 310 0.70 -8.57 2.56
C VAL A 310 -0.22 -9.69 3.02
N ARG A 311 -1.22 -9.36 3.84
CA ARG A 311 -2.24 -10.31 4.35
C ARG A 311 -1.64 -11.57 4.94
N SER A 312 -0.54 -11.42 5.67
CA SER A 312 0.25 -12.52 6.19
C SER A 312 0.57 -12.30 7.66
N PRO A 313 0.31 -13.26 8.54
CA PRO A 313 0.88 -13.25 9.88
C PRO A 313 2.41 -13.29 9.80
N PHE A 314 3.09 -12.53 10.65
CA PHE A 314 4.55 -12.49 10.63
C PHE A 314 5.18 -12.30 12.00
N ALA A 315 6.43 -12.75 12.13
CA ALA A 315 7.30 -12.45 13.25
C ALA A 315 8.70 -12.11 12.74
N ILE A 316 9.22 -10.93 13.09
CA ILE A 316 10.53 -10.47 12.65
C ILE A 316 11.39 -10.18 13.86
N ALA A 317 12.63 -10.71 13.88
CA ALA A 317 13.58 -10.42 14.94
C ALA A 317 15.04 -10.37 14.43
N HIS A 318 15.88 -9.54 15.05
CA HIS A 318 17.28 -9.38 14.66
C HIS A 318 17.47 -9.12 13.17
N ILE A 319 16.69 -8.14 12.66
CA ILE A 319 16.65 -7.78 11.25
C ILE A 319 17.52 -6.55 10.96
N GLN A 320 18.16 -6.52 9.81
CA GLN A 320 18.86 -5.35 9.32
C GLN A 320 18.43 -4.97 7.90
N PHE A 321 18.05 -3.71 7.73
CA PHE A 321 17.87 -3.05 6.44
C PHE A 321 18.93 -1.99 6.28
N ALA A 322 19.59 -1.92 5.13
CA ALA A 322 20.61 -0.93 4.87
C ALA A 322 20.70 -0.53 3.39
N ASP A 323 20.84 0.78 3.14
CA ASP A 323 21.12 1.33 1.82
C ASP A 323 20.06 0.97 0.75
N ASN A 324 18.79 0.90 1.14
CA ASN A 324 17.68 0.58 0.24
C ASN A 324 17.16 1.83 -0.48
N ALA A 325 16.82 1.70 -1.76
CA ALA A 325 16.41 2.84 -2.59
C ALA A 325 15.06 3.44 -2.21
N GLY A 326 14.12 2.63 -1.73
CA GLY A 326 12.79 3.04 -1.28
C GLY A 326 12.54 2.68 0.18
N ASP A 327 11.38 2.11 0.49
CA ASP A 327 11.03 1.67 1.83
C ASP A 327 11.85 0.45 2.25
N ALA A 328 12.25 0.42 3.51
CA ALA A 328 12.91 -0.78 4.01
C ALA A 328 11.89 -1.91 4.21
N LEU A 329 10.75 -1.61 4.80
CA LEU A 329 9.72 -2.59 5.13
C LEU A 329 8.33 -1.98 4.95
N ASP A 330 7.51 -2.60 4.10
CA ASP A 330 6.10 -2.29 3.93
C ASP A 330 5.23 -3.47 4.37
N ILE A 331 4.17 -3.20 5.13
CA ILE A 331 3.30 -4.24 5.71
C ILE A 331 1.83 -3.85 5.54
N ASP A 332 1.12 -4.63 4.73
CA ASP A 332 -0.27 -4.39 4.39
C ASP A 332 -1.23 -5.44 4.97
N PHE A 333 -2.28 -4.99 5.66
CA PHE A 333 -3.39 -5.83 6.12
C PHE A 333 -2.96 -7.10 6.88
N SER A 334 -1.91 -6.97 7.67
CA SER A 334 -1.21 -8.07 8.32
C SER A 334 -1.25 -7.96 9.85
N GLU A 335 -0.78 -8.98 10.54
CA GLU A 335 -0.65 -8.98 12.00
C GLU A 335 0.68 -9.61 12.41
N GLY A 336 1.42 -8.95 13.32
CA GLY A 336 2.69 -9.51 13.75
C GLY A 336 3.53 -8.63 14.67
N SER A 337 4.82 -8.90 14.69
CA SER A 337 5.77 -8.17 15.55
C SER A 337 7.15 -8.01 14.94
N ILE A 338 7.83 -6.92 15.33
CA ILE A 338 9.23 -6.65 15.02
C ILE A 338 9.99 -6.42 16.31
N ARG A 339 11.10 -7.14 16.50
CA ARG A 339 11.98 -7.00 17.65
C ARG A 339 13.45 -6.96 17.24
N TRP A 340 14.23 -6.07 17.85
CA TRP A 340 15.67 -5.94 17.60
C TRP A 340 15.98 -5.67 16.11
N GLY A 341 15.34 -4.62 15.59
CA GLY A 341 15.50 -4.20 14.20
C GLY A 341 16.47 -3.03 14.05
N THR A 342 17.20 -2.99 12.95
CA THR A 342 18.05 -1.86 12.56
C THR A 342 17.75 -1.45 11.13
N PHE A 343 17.34 -0.19 10.94
CA PHE A 343 16.97 0.38 9.65
C PHE A 343 17.90 1.56 9.35
N LEU A 344 18.70 1.44 8.32
CA LEU A 344 19.75 2.40 8.00
C LEU A 344 19.66 2.87 6.56
N ARG A 345 19.60 4.18 6.33
CA ARG A 345 19.72 4.79 5.01
C ARG A 345 18.72 4.21 3.99
N SER A 346 17.44 4.18 4.36
CA SER A 346 16.35 3.91 3.42
C SER A 346 16.01 5.20 2.68
N GLY A 347 15.81 5.12 1.38
CA GLY A 347 15.55 6.29 0.54
C GLY A 347 14.17 6.92 0.77
N ASN A 348 13.21 6.15 1.27
CA ASN A 348 11.87 6.60 1.62
C ASN A 348 11.56 6.26 3.10
N ASP A 349 10.60 5.39 3.42
CA ASP A 349 10.20 5.09 4.80
C ASP A 349 11.06 3.96 5.43
N GLY A 350 11.25 3.99 6.74
CA GLY A 350 11.86 2.89 7.48
C GLY A 350 10.89 1.72 7.62
N ILE A 351 9.71 1.98 8.15
CA ILE A 351 8.61 1.03 8.25
C ILE A 351 7.33 1.75 7.82
N ASP A 352 6.65 1.29 6.75
CA ASP A 352 5.28 1.70 6.41
C ASP A 352 4.30 0.58 6.75
N VAL A 353 3.17 0.92 7.35
CA VAL A 353 2.12 -0.06 7.67
C VAL A 353 0.75 0.47 7.27
N SER A 354 -0.02 -0.37 6.57
CA SER A 354 -1.38 -0.06 6.13
C SER A 354 -2.36 -1.16 6.56
N GLY A 355 -3.40 -0.80 7.32
CA GLY A 355 -4.43 -1.75 7.78
C GLY A 355 -3.90 -2.85 8.70
N THR A 356 -2.77 -2.65 9.35
CA THR A 356 -1.96 -3.67 10.04
C THR A 356 -2.03 -3.51 11.55
N THR A 357 -2.01 -4.63 12.28
CA THR A 357 -1.82 -4.65 13.75
C THR A 357 -0.42 -5.16 14.06
N ILE A 358 0.41 -4.32 14.73
CA ILE A 358 1.82 -4.63 14.93
C ILE A 358 2.37 -4.11 16.25
N ASP A 359 3.23 -4.93 16.87
CA ASP A 359 4.09 -4.57 18.01
C ASP A 359 5.54 -4.40 17.55
N ILE A 360 6.11 -3.21 17.73
CA ILE A 360 7.49 -2.86 17.37
C ILE A 360 8.28 -2.53 18.63
N THR A 361 9.38 -3.23 18.84
CA THR A 361 10.14 -3.14 20.09
C THR A 361 11.65 -3.25 19.85
N ASP A 362 12.44 -2.45 20.55
CA ASP A 362 13.91 -2.45 20.50
C ASP A 362 14.45 -2.22 19.06
N VAL A 363 13.96 -1.15 18.41
CA VAL A 363 14.28 -0.83 17.01
C VAL A 363 15.08 0.48 16.92
N VAL A 364 16.06 0.51 16.04
CA VAL A 364 16.82 1.71 15.69
C VAL A 364 16.62 2.04 14.22
N MET A 365 16.18 3.27 13.95
CA MET A 365 16.02 3.81 12.60
C MET A 365 16.96 5.01 12.43
N LYS A 366 17.74 5.06 11.37
CA LYS A 366 18.73 6.12 11.19
C LYS A 366 18.95 6.47 9.71
N ASP A 367 18.99 7.77 9.42
CA ASP A 367 19.18 8.29 8.08
C ASP A 367 18.06 7.81 7.12
N ILE A 368 16.81 8.00 7.53
CA ILE A 368 15.63 7.61 6.77
C ILE A 368 15.16 8.82 5.94
N GLY A 369 14.98 8.62 4.64
CA GLY A 369 14.71 9.69 3.68
C GLY A 369 13.40 10.43 3.92
N ASP A 370 12.33 9.72 4.25
CA ASP A 370 11.04 10.35 4.57
C ASP A 370 10.63 10.05 6.02
N LYS A 371 9.97 8.94 6.33
CA LYS A 371 9.44 8.67 7.67
C LYS A 371 10.15 7.49 8.35
N GLY A 372 10.53 7.66 9.61
CA GLY A 372 10.98 6.53 10.40
C GLY A 372 9.89 5.46 10.48
N LEU A 373 8.73 5.82 11.02
CA LEU A 373 7.53 4.99 11.04
C LEU A 373 6.36 5.72 10.41
N SER A 374 5.70 5.08 9.48
CA SER A 374 4.48 5.52 8.81
C SER A 374 3.34 4.55 9.09
N ALA A 375 2.23 5.02 9.64
CA ALA A 375 1.07 4.19 9.97
C ALA A 375 -0.21 4.76 9.33
N GLY A 376 -0.82 4.00 8.43
CA GLY A 376 -2.01 4.39 7.68
C GLY A 376 -3.15 3.37 7.72
N GLU A 377 -4.30 3.78 7.19
CA GLU A 377 -5.42 2.89 6.85
C GLU A 377 -5.96 2.04 8.01
N ASN A 378 -6.23 2.70 9.16
CA ASN A 378 -6.75 2.05 10.36
C ASN A 378 -5.78 1.03 11.01
N SER A 379 -4.47 1.22 10.85
CA SER A 379 -3.45 0.41 11.53
C SER A 379 -3.48 0.60 13.04
N ARG A 380 -3.05 -0.43 13.76
CA ARG A 380 -2.83 -0.43 15.22
C ARG A 380 -1.39 -0.75 15.51
N VAL A 381 -0.64 0.22 16.00
CA VAL A 381 0.79 0.10 16.23
C VAL A 381 1.11 0.34 17.69
N THR A 382 1.81 -0.59 18.32
CA THR A 382 2.49 -0.39 19.59
C THR A 382 3.98 -0.25 19.34
N LEU A 383 4.57 0.90 19.67
CA LEU A 383 5.99 1.19 19.50
C LEU A 383 6.64 1.39 20.88
N SER A 384 7.68 0.63 21.15
CA SER A 384 8.37 0.75 22.45
C SER A 384 9.89 0.62 22.35
N ARG A 385 10.63 1.27 23.24
CA ARG A 385 12.11 1.24 23.31
C ARG A 385 12.77 1.40 21.94
N THR A 386 12.37 2.45 21.24
CA THR A 386 12.78 2.71 19.86
C THR A 386 13.55 4.03 19.77
N ALA A 387 14.51 4.10 18.86
CA ALA A 387 15.24 5.32 18.58
C ALA A 387 15.15 5.67 17.07
N ILE A 388 14.80 6.91 16.76
CA ILE A 388 14.70 7.42 15.39
C ILE A 388 15.61 8.65 15.25
N HIS A 389 16.56 8.56 14.36
CA HIS A 389 17.57 9.59 14.15
C HIS A 389 17.66 10.02 12.69
N ARG A 390 17.67 11.31 12.43
CA ARG A 390 17.88 11.89 11.10
C ARG A 390 16.92 11.33 10.05
N SER A 391 15.63 11.54 10.28
CA SER A 391 14.58 11.34 9.29
C SER A 391 13.85 12.65 9.00
N SER A 392 13.18 12.75 7.86
CA SER A 392 12.34 13.92 7.59
C SER A 392 11.21 14.00 8.62
N ILE A 393 10.54 12.88 8.89
CA ILE A 393 9.50 12.74 9.92
C ILE A 393 9.86 11.52 10.76
N ALA A 394 9.92 11.66 12.09
CA ALA A 394 10.18 10.50 12.93
C ALA A 394 9.00 9.52 12.91
N LEU A 395 7.78 10.00 13.16
CA LEU A 395 6.58 9.18 13.16
C LEU A 395 5.43 9.92 12.47
N ALA A 396 4.90 9.35 11.40
CA ALA A 396 3.70 9.81 10.73
C ALA A 396 2.55 8.85 10.97
N ARG A 397 1.41 9.40 11.39
CA ARG A 397 0.19 8.65 11.57
C ARG A 397 -0.92 9.23 10.72
N LYS A 398 -1.53 8.37 9.92
CA LYS A 398 -2.51 8.72 8.90
C LYS A 398 -3.81 7.91 9.09
N ASP A 399 -4.92 8.41 8.59
CA ASP A 399 -6.07 7.62 8.15
C ASP A 399 -6.65 6.66 9.21
N LEU A 400 -7.26 7.17 10.29
CA LEU A 400 -7.84 6.40 11.41
C LEU A 400 -6.89 5.51 12.19
N SER A 401 -5.61 5.46 11.87
CA SER A 401 -4.68 4.57 12.56
C SER A 401 -4.57 4.91 14.05
N HIS A 402 -4.09 4.01 14.84
CA HIS A 402 -3.90 4.12 16.28
C HIS A 402 -2.45 3.79 16.61
N VAL A 403 -1.69 4.75 17.09
CA VAL A 403 -0.30 4.53 17.48
C VAL A 403 -0.14 4.82 18.95
N THR A 404 0.31 3.80 19.69
CA THR A 404 0.71 3.91 21.09
C THR A 404 2.21 3.83 21.17
N VAL A 405 2.83 4.84 21.78
CA VAL A 405 4.28 4.98 21.88
C VAL A 405 4.70 4.99 23.33
N SER A 406 5.75 4.23 23.68
CA SER A 406 6.40 4.29 24.97
C SER A 406 7.91 4.21 24.84
N ASN A 407 8.64 5.04 25.57
CA ASN A 407 10.11 5.07 25.56
C ASN A 407 10.67 5.23 24.13
N LEU A 408 10.41 6.40 23.52
CA LEU A 408 10.88 6.76 22.20
C LEU A 408 11.91 7.88 22.29
N VAL A 409 13.05 7.68 21.64
CA VAL A 409 14.09 8.69 21.44
C VAL A 409 14.04 9.21 20.02
N VAL A 410 13.89 10.54 19.83
CA VAL A 410 13.90 11.20 18.54
C VAL A 410 15.00 12.25 18.50
N ARG A 411 15.89 12.19 17.51
CA ARG A 411 17.03 13.09 17.38
C ARG A 411 17.23 13.59 15.96
N ASN A 412 17.49 14.87 15.80
CA ASN A 412 17.87 15.49 14.53
C ASN A 412 16.85 15.22 13.41
N CYS A 413 15.57 15.30 13.70
CA CYS A 413 14.48 15.11 12.73
C CYS A 413 13.84 16.47 12.39
N ARG A 414 13.40 16.66 11.15
CA ARG A 414 12.65 17.88 10.80
C ARG A 414 11.30 17.92 11.51
N ILE A 415 10.57 16.80 11.56
CA ILE A 415 9.28 16.69 12.25
C ILE A 415 9.35 15.49 13.21
N GLY A 416 8.92 15.70 14.46
CA GLY A 416 8.79 14.63 15.44
C GLY A 416 7.59 13.74 15.13
N PHE A 417 6.39 14.23 15.43
CA PHE A 417 5.15 13.52 15.15
C PHE A 417 4.27 14.29 14.16
N ALA A 418 3.75 13.58 13.14
CA ALA A 418 2.74 14.08 12.24
C ALA A 418 1.45 13.25 12.37
N ALA A 419 0.30 13.91 12.59
CA ALA A 419 -1.01 13.25 12.70
C ALA A 419 -2.01 13.92 11.75
N PHE A 420 -2.46 13.21 10.71
CA PHE A 420 -3.31 13.77 9.66
C PHE A 420 -4.14 12.72 8.91
N ALA A 421 -5.12 13.18 8.13
CA ALA A 421 -5.87 12.34 7.19
C ALA A 421 -5.29 12.50 5.78
N LYS A 422 -4.53 11.51 5.30
CA LYS A 422 -4.05 11.45 3.91
C LYS A 422 -5.19 11.09 2.97
N LYS A 423 -6.04 10.16 3.41
CA LYS A 423 -7.18 9.63 2.68
C LYS A 423 -8.46 10.03 3.40
N PRO A 424 -9.21 11.01 2.87
CA PRO A 424 -10.41 11.57 3.54
C PRO A 424 -11.45 10.52 3.94
N GLU A 425 -11.52 9.42 3.22
CA GLU A 425 -12.43 8.31 3.47
C GLU A 425 -12.19 7.58 4.78
N PHE A 426 -10.99 7.68 5.37
CA PHE A 426 -10.68 7.05 6.65
C PHE A 426 -10.96 7.98 7.84
N GLY A 427 -10.62 9.25 7.73
CA GLY A 427 -10.83 10.24 8.80
C GLY A 427 -9.59 10.47 9.70
N PRO A 428 -9.80 11.13 10.85
CA PRO A 428 -8.72 11.68 11.64
C PRO A 428 -7.87 10.61 12.35
N ALA A 429 -6.69 11.02 12.73
CA ALA A 429 -5.63 10.23 13.32
C ALA A 429 -5.51 10.43 14.86
N ARG A 430 -5.03 9.42 15.63
CA ARG A 430 -4.79 9.55 17.10
C ARG A 430 -3.47 8.93 17.54
N ILE A 431 -2.57 9.71 18.13
CA ILE A 431 -1.32 9.25 18.75
C ILE A 431 -1.44 9.39 20.28
N THR A 432 -0.94 8.39 21.00
CA THR A 432 -0.71 8.45 22.45
C THR A 432 0.74 8.09 22.70
N ALA A 433 1.50 8.97 23.30
CA ALA A 433 2.91 8.78 23.61
C ALA A 433 3.20 8.99 25.10
N THR A 434 4.08 8.16 25.64
CA THR A 434 4.63 8.28 26.99
C THR A 434 6.15 8.10 26.95
N GLU A 435 6.86 8.72 27.89
CA GLU A 435 8.32 8.64 27.98
C GLU A 435 9.00 9.02 26.65
N LEU A 436 8.65 10.21 26.17
CA LEU A 436 9.16 10.76 24.90
C LEU A 436 10.38 11.65 25.17
N ASP A 437 11.51 11.31 24.55
CA ASP A 437 12.74 12.09 24.60
C ASP A 437 13.05 12.63 23.19
N MET A 438 12.83 13.94 22.98
CA MET A 438 13.10 14.65 21.71
C MET A 438 14.17 15.70 21.89
N GLU A 439 15.14 15.72 20.97
CA GLU A 439 16.19 16.75 20.89
C GLU A 439 16.53 17.04 19.43
N ASP A 440 16.79 18.31 19.11
CA ASP A 440 17.09 18.78 17.75
C ASP A 440 15.98 18.40 16.74
N VAL A 441 14.73 18.72 17.08
CA VAL A 441 13.55 18.52 16.23
C VAL A 441 12.95 19.89 15.89
N ASP A 442 12.92 20.27 14.61
CA ASP A 442 12.47 21.60 14.18
C ASP A 442 10.98 21.81 14.49
N ILE A 443 10.15 20.83 14.20
CA ILE A 443 8.70 20.82 14.46
C ILE A 443 8.37 19.60 15.31
N PRO A 444 8.25 19.73 16.64
CA PRO A 444 7.97 18.59 17.50
C PRO A 444 6.65 17.87 17.16
N TYR A 445 5.60 18.64 16.87
CA TYR A 445 4.26 18.13 16.59
C TYR A 445 3.62 18.86 15.43
N LEU A 446 3.05 18.12 14.49
CA LEU A 446 2.33 18.61 13.35
C LEU A 446 0.98 17.88 13.27
N ILE A 447 -0.10 18.54 13.72
CA ILE A 447 -1.40 17.91 13.93
C ILE A 447 -2.43 18.61 13.08
N GLU A 448 -3.12 17.83 12.20
CA GLU A 448 -4.25 18.33 11.41
C GLU A 448 -5.51 18.42 12.25
N ASP A 449 -6.43 19.31 11.86
CA ASP A 449 -7.75 19.44 12.51
C ASP A 449 -8.45 18.08 12.67
N ARG A 450 -9.07 17.86 13.83
CA ARG A 450 -9.72 16.61 14.30
C ARG A 450 -8.77 15.45 14.63
N SER A 451 -7.49 15.52 14.24
CA SER A 451 -6.48 14.56 14.72
C SER A 451 -6.04 14.91 16.14
N THR A 452 -5.59 13.93 16.89
CA THR A 452 -5.21 14.14 18.30
C THR A 452 -3.85 13.52 18.63
N LEU A 453 -3.08 14.24 19.42
CA LEU A 453 -1.82 13.75 20.02
C LEU A 453 -1.88 13.99 21.52
N SER A 454 -1.66 12.93 22.31
CA SER A 454 -1.47 13.01 23.73
C SER A 454 -0.04 12.57 24.08
N VAL A 455 0.72 13.42 24.77
CA VAL A 455 2.07 13.11 25.26
C VAL A 455 2.07 13.25 26.77
N ASP A 456 2.42 12.16 27.48
CA ASP A 456 2.42 12.08 28.95
C ASP A 456 1.12 12.62 29.59
N GLY A 457 -0.02 12.31 28.95
CA GLY A 457 -1.35 12.75 29.37
C GLY A 457 -1.73 14.19 28.96
N HIS A 458 -0.82 14.97 28.36
CA HIS A 458 -1.12 16.31 27.86
C HIS A 458 -1.61 16.23 26.44
N LEU A 459 -2.79 16.78 26.18
CA LEU A 459 -3.39 16.84 24.86
C LEU A 459 -2.83 18.04 24.07
N HIS A 460 -2.23 17.74 22.92
CA HIS A 460 -1.84 18.74 21.94
C HIS A 460 -2.94 18.90 20.89
N ILE A 461 -3.34 20.13 20.65
CA ILE A 461 -4.44 20.49 19.75
C ILE A 461 -3.86 20.88 18.39
N ALA A 462 -4.62 20.61 17.34
CA ALA A 462 -4.30 21.02 15.99
C ALA A 462 -4.02 22.52 15.89
N ASP A 463 -2.94 22.89 15.25
CA ASP A 463 -2.54 24.28 15.03
C ASP A 463 -2.62 24.69 13.55
N ARG A 464 -3.00 23.78 12.63
CA ARG A 464 -3.03 24.03 11.19
C ARG A 464 -4.19 23.37 10.45
N GLU A 465 -4.83 24.14 9.61
CA GLU A 465 -5.91 23.66 8.73
C GLU A 465 -5.40 22.92 7.48
N ARG A 466 -4.12 23.11 7.07
CA ARG A 466 -3.57 22.63 5.78
C ARG A 466 -2.21 21.97 5.93
N LEU A 467 -2.23 20.74 6.41
CA LEU A 467 -1.02 20.00 6.72
C LEU A 467 -0.32 19.45 5.47
N ARG A 468 -1.07 19.13 4.42
CA ARG A 468 -0.53 18.61 3.15
C ARG A 468 0.45 19.60 2.50
N GLU A 469 0.15 20.88 2.51
CA GLU A 469 1.01 21.93 1.95
C GLU A 469 2.36 22.01 2.70
N THR A 470 2.34 21.79 4.02
CA THR A 470 3.55 21.79 4.84
C THR A 470 4.40 20.53 4.63
N LEU A 471 3.78 19.37 4.39
CA LEU A 471 4.47 18.09 4.22
C LEU A 471 5.00 17.88 2.82
N TYR A 472 4.20 18.21 1.80
CA TYR A 472 4.47 17.83 0.41
C TYR A 472 4.65 19.00 -0.55
N GLY A 473 4.57 20.26 -0.05
CA GLY A 473 4.55 21.46 -0.88
C GLY A 473 3.22 21.60 -1.65
N VAL A 474 2.98 22.77 -2.22
CA VAL A 474 1.87 22.97 -3.17
C VAL A 474 2.27 22.27 -4.46
N LYS A 475 1.68 21.11 -4.75
CA LYS A 475 1.67 20.60 -6.11
C LYS A 475 0.59 21.40 -6.85
N ASP A 476 0.99 22.20 -7.82
CA ASP A 476 0.06 22.75 -8.80
C ASP A 476 -0.77 21.61 -9.37
N GLU A 477 -2.10 21.78 -9.41
CA GLU A 477 -3.07 20.79 -9.90
C GLU A 477 -3.01 20.62 -11.45
N THR A 478 -1.81 20.65 -12.02
CA THR A 478 -1.61 20.50 -13.48
C THR A 478 -0.47 19.51 -13.77
N ASP A 479 -0.66 18.23 -13.36
CA ASP A 479 0.02 17.09 -14.00
C ASP A 479 -0.84 15.80 -13.88
#